data_45ca17081dc835426087b263a6f689e5
#
_entry.id   45ca17081dc835426087b263a6f689e5
#
_cell.length_a   1.000
_cell.length_b   1.000
_cell.length_c   1.000
_cell.angle_alpha   90.00
_cell.angle_beta   90.00
_cell.angle_gamma   90.00
#
_symmetry.space_group_name_H-M   'P 1'
#
loop_
_entity.id
_entity.type
_entity.pdbx_description
1 polymer ?
#
loop_
_entity_poly.entity_id
_entity_poly.type
_entity_poly.pdbx_seq_one_letter_code
_entity_poly.pdbx_strand_id
1 'polypeptide(L)'
;MDKNEFISLVLPLKDRLFRVAWCILRSKEEAEDIVQDVMLKVWRDEKGKVENLAAYCYTMARNLALNRLVLKDNRSKELEGAYEQEVQEQPLENIIRTEKMKLLYRMIDGLPGLQRDVVQLRDMEGLSYRDIAKTLQVTEEQVKVNLFRARKKIKTWIL
;
A
#
# COMPACT_ATOMS: atom_id res chain seq x y z
N MET A 1 -0.39 -6.84 23.37
CA MET A 1 -1.77 -6.47 22.98
C MET A 1 -2.68 -7.62 23.35
N ASP A 2 -3.77 -7.35 24.02
CA ASP A 2 -4.72 -8.42 24.34
C ASP A 2 -5.64 -8.72 23.14
N LYS A 3 -6.39 -9.82 23.24
CA LYS A 3 -7.27 -10.28 22.17
C LYS A 3 -8.35 -9.23 21.81
N ASN A 4 -8.93 -8.56 22.79
CA ASN A 4 -10.00 -7.59 22.57
C ASN A 4 -9.47 -6.33 21.87
N GLU A 5 -8.30 -5.85 22.25
CA GLU A 5 -7.64 -4.72 21.59
C GLU A 5 -7.29 -5.06 20.14
N PHE A 6 -6.77 -6.26 19.90
CA PHE A 6 -6.46 -6.71 18.55
C PHE A 6 -7.71 -6.73 17.65
N ILE A 7 -8.79 -7.32 18.12
CA ILE A 7 -10.05 -7.40 17.37
C ILE A 7 -10.63 -6.02 17.10
N SER A 8 -10.55 -5.09 18.05
CA SER A 8 -11.14 -3.76 17.90
C SER A 8 -10.28 -2.77 17.10
N LEU A 9 -8.95 -2.88 17.18
CA LEU A 9 -8.02 -1.89 16.61
C LEU A 9 -7.30 -2.37 15.34
N VAL A 10 -6.94 -3.64 15.27
CA VAL A 10 -6.13 -4.18 14.17
C VAL A 10 -6.98 -4.88 13.11
N LEU A 11 -7.89 -5.73 13.53
CA LEU A 11 -8.70 -6.51 12.59
C LEU A 11 -9.49 -5.64 11.60
N PRO A 12 -10.05 -4.48 11.99
CA PRO A 12 -10.73 -3.59 11.04
C PRO A 12 -9.80 -2.99 9.97
N LEU A 13 -8.50 -3.04 10.15
CA LEU A 13 -7.52 -2.55 9.16
C LEU A 13 -7.23 -3.54 8.03
N LYS A 14 -7.72 -4.77 8.13
CA LYS A 14 -7.40 -5.86 7.21
C LYS A 14 -7.53 -5.48 5.75
N ASP A 15 -8.68 -4.94 5.34
CA ASP A 15 -8.95 -4.60 3.95
C ASP A 15 -8.09 -3.44 3.45
N ARG A 16 -7.81 -2.48 4.31
CA ARG A 16 -6.92 -1.36 4.00
C ARG A 16 -5.47 -1.79 3.83
N LEU A 17 -4.99 -2.66 4.71
CA LEU A 17 -3.64 -3.24 4.60
C LEU A 17 -3.51 -4.06 3.31
N PHE A 18 -4.56 -4.81 2.97
CA PHE A 18 -4.62 -5.53 1.71
C PHE A 18 -4.46 -4.59 0.51
N ARG A 19 -5.19 -3.46 0.48
CA ARG A 19 -5.08 -2.48 -0.61
C ARG A 19 -3.67 -1.91 -0.74
N VAL A 20 -3.05 -1.56 0.37
CA VAL A 20 -1.66 -1.05 0.38
C VAL A 20 -0.70 -2.05 -0.25
N ALA A 21 -0.77 -3.30 0.17
CA ALA A 21 0.09 -4.36 -0.34
C ALA A 21 -0.23 -4.71 -1.81
N TRP A 22 -1.51 -4.79 -2.14
CA TRP A 22 -1.96 -5.11 -3.50
C TRP A 22 -1.55 -4.05 -4.51
N CYS A 23 -1.60 -2.77 -4.16
CA CYS A 23 -1.17 -1.68 -5.05
C CYS A 23 0.32 -1.79 -5.42
N ILE A 24 1.12 -2.41 -4.56
CA ILE A 24 2.55 -2.62 -4.80
C ILE A 24 2.81 -3.93 -5.54
N LEU A 25 2.20 -5.02 -5.08
CA LEU A 25 2.51 -6.38 -5.56
C LEU A 25 1.61 -6.86 -6.70
N ARG A 26 0.41 -6.32 -6.82
CA ARG A 26 -0.58 -6.70 -7.84
C ARG A 26 -0.88 -8.20 -7.88
N SER A 27 -0.76 -8.84 -6.72
CA SER A 27 -1.07 -10.25 -6.51
C SER A 27 -1.93 -10.38 -5.26
N LYS A 28 -3.11 -10.99 -5.42
CA LYS A 28 -4.02 -11.23 -4.29
C LYS A 28 -3.38 -12.10 -3.21
N GLU A 29 -2.75 -13.20 -3.63
CA GLU A 29 -2.12 -14.15 -2.71
C GLU A 29 -0.99 -13.49 -1.91
N GLU A 30 -0.13 -12.74 -2.57
CA GLU A 30 0.98 -12.06 -1.92
C GLU A 30 0.49 -10.93 -1.01
N ALA A 31 -0.53 -10.18 -1.43
CA ALA A 31 -1.13 -9.15 -0.58
C ALA A 31 -1.76 -9.75 0.68
N GLU A 32 -2.44 -10.87 0.56
CA GLU A 32 -2.99 -11.61 1.71
C GLU A 32 -1.88 -12.08 2.66
N ASP A 33 -0.77 -12.57 2.12
CA ASP A 33 0.40 -12.96 2.92
C ASP A 33 0.99 -11.77 3.70
N ILE A 34 1.09 -10.61 3.07
CA ILE A 34 1.56 -9.38 3.73
C ILE A 34 0.63 -9.00 4.89
N VAL A 35 -0.69 -9.06 4.67
CA VAL A 35 -1.66 -8.77 5.75
C VAL A 35 -1.47 -9.72 6.93
N GLN A 36 -1.32 -11.00 6.68
CA GLN A 36 -1.08 -11.99 7.73
C GLN A 36 0.22 -11.70 8.47
N ASP A 37 1.30 -11.39 7.76
CA ASP A 37 2.59 -11.06 8.36
C ASP A 37 2.50 -9.83 9.26
N VAL A 38 1.81 -8.78 8.81
CA VAL A 38 1.58 -7.57 9.61
C VAL A 38 0.80 -7.91 10.88
N MET A 39 -0.28 -8.66 10.74
CA MET A 39 -1.13 -9.04 11.88
C MET A 39 -0.37 -9.87 12.90
N LEU A 40 0.45 -10.82 12.45
CA LEU A 40 1.27 -11.64 13.34
C LEU A 40 2.33 -10.80 14.07
N LYS A 41 2.98 -9.89 13.37
CA LYS A 41 3.98 -9.00 13.98
C LYS A 41 3.37 -8.07 15.01
N VAL A 42 2.23 -7.49 14.71
CA VAL A 42 1.51 -6.62 15.66
C VAL A 42 1.03 -7.41 16.87
N TRP A 43 0.51 -8.61 16.65
CA TRP A 43 0.08 -9.49 17.73
C TRP A 43 1.22 -9.87 18.68
N ARG A 44 2.40 -10.15 18.13
CA ARG A 44 3.59 -10.57 18.90
C ARG A 44 4.37 -9.41 19.49
N ASP A 45 4.16 -8.19 19.00
CA ASP A 45 4.92 -7.03 19.44
C ASP A 45 4.42 -6.57 20.80
N GLU A 46 5.21 -6.85 21.83
CA GLU A 46 4.96 -6.42 23.22
C GLU A 46 5.50 -5.02 23.48
N LYS A 47 6.15 -4.41 22.51
CA LYS A 47 6.70 -3.06 22.66
C LYS A 47 5.57 -2.03 22.66
N GLY A 48 5.38 -1.44 23.78
CA GLY A 48 4.62 -0.25 24.11
C GLY A 48 3.63 0.35 23.11
N LYS A 49 2.72 1.15 23.61
CA LYS A 49 1.66 1.77 22.81
C LYS A 49 2.24 2.64 21.70
N VAL A 50 2.00 2.24 20.46
CA VAL A 50 2.29 3.05 19.29
C VAL A 50 1.29 4.21 19.24
N GLU A 51 1.76 5.42 19.00
CA GLU A 51 0.93 6.63 18.97
C GLU A 51 -0.19 6.54 17.93
N ASN A 52 0.11 6.00 16.74
CA ASN A 52 -0.87 5.74 15.69
C ASN A 52 -0.70 4.32 15.15
N LEU A 53 -1.52 3.42 15.65
CA LEU A 53 -1.43 2.00 15.28
C LEU A 53 -1.74 1.76 13.80
N ALA A 54 -2.74 2.46 13.25
CA ALA A 54 -3.11 2.33 11.84
C ALA A 54 -1.93 2.73 10.92
N ALA A 55 -1.32 3.88 11.17
CA ALA A 55 -0.16 4.34 10.39
C ALA A 55 1.03 3.38 10.52
N TYR A 56 1.26 2.85 11.72
CA TYR A 56 2.29 1.85 11.97
C TYR A 56 2.06 0.58 11.13
N CYS A 57 0.83 0.08 11.11
CA CYS A 57 0.47 -1.09 10.32
C CYS A 57 0.62 -0.83 8.82
N TYR A 58 0.20 0.33 8.32
CA TYR A 58 0.34 0.69 6.90
C TYR A 58 1.81 0.79 6.50
N THR A 59 2.64 1.40 7.33
CA THR A 59 4.08 1.50 7.09
C THR A 59 4.71 0.11 7.02
N MET A 60 4.35 -0.76 7.94
CA MET A 60 4.83 -2.16 7.97
C MET A 60 4.41 -2.92 6.71
N ALA A 61 3.14 -2.83 6.33
CA ALA A 61 2.60 -3.48 5.13
C ALA A 61 3.33 -2.99 3.87
N ARG A 62 3.52 -1.69 3.76
CA ARG A 62 4.23 -1.08 2.64
C ARG A 62 5.69 -1.56 2.56
N ASN A 63 6.40 -1.53 3.68
CA ASN A 63 7.79 -1.96 3.73
C ASN A 63 7.95 -3.44 3.37
N LEU A 64 7.09 -4.30 3.90
CA LEU A 64 7.10 -5.73 3.58
C LEU A 64 6.78 -5.98 2.10
N ALA A 65 5.82 -5.26 1.54
CA ALA A 65 5.44 -5.38 0.14
C ALA A 65 6.58 -4.91 -0.79
N LEU A 66 7.22 -3.79 -0.47
CA LEU A 66 8.36 -3.30 -1.23
C LEU A 66 9.55 -4.25 -1.18
N ASN A 67 9.85 -4.82 -0.02
CA ASN A 67 10.91 -5.82 0.12
C ASN A 67 10.61 -7.06 -0.73
N ARG A 68 9.38 -7.52 -0.72
CA ARG A 68 8.96 -8.66 -1.55
C ARG A 68 9.07 -8.36 -3.03
N LEU A 69 8.72 -7.16 -3.45
CA LEU A 69 8.85 -6.71 -4.84
C LEU A 69 10.31 -6.73 -5.31
N VAL A 70 11.23 -6.24 -4.48
CA VAL A 70 12.68 -6.27 -4.76
C VAL A 70 13.18 -7.70 -4.91
N LEU A 71 12.77 -8.61 -4.03
CA LEU A 71 13.12 -10.02 -4.11
C LEU A 71 12.61 -10.68 -5.39
N LYS A 72 11.41 -10.34 -5.83
CA LYS A 72 10.84 -10.81 -7.10
C LYS A 72 11.64 -10.32 -8.30
N ASP A 73 12.01 -9.05 -8.33
CA ASP A 73 12.80 -8.47 -9.41
C ASP A 73 14.17 -9.15 -9.50
N ASN A 74 14.81 -9.42 -8.38
CA ASN A 74 16.08 -10.13 -8.31
C ASN A 74 15.93 -11.58 -8.82
N ARG A 75 14.85 -12.26 -8.45
CA ARG A 75 14.55 -13.60 -8.97
C ARG A 75 14.36 -13.60 -10.49
N SER A 76 13.62 -12.65 -11.02
CA SER A 76 13.39 -12.51 -12.45
C SER A 76 14.69 -12.28 -13.21
N LYS A 77 15.61 -11.51 -12.65
CA LYS A 77 16.94 -11.28 -13.24
C LYS A 77 17.82 -12.53 -13.21
N GLU A 78 17.77 -13.30 -12.14
CA GLU A 78 18.51 -14.57 -12.01
C GLU A 78 17.97 -15.65 -12.96
N LEU A 79 16.68 -15.59 -13.26
CA LEU A 79 15.99 -16.53 -14.15
C LEU A 79 15.89 -16.03 -15.60
N GLU A 80 16.53 -14.92 -15.96
CA GLU A 80 16.60 -14.43 -17.32
C GLU A 80 17.14 -15.53 -18.26
N GLY A 81 16.25 -16.04 -19.13
CA GLY A 81 16.55 -17.06 -20.12
C GLY A 81 15.96 -18.45 -19.82
N ALA A 82 15.38 -18.70 -18.64
CA ALA A 82 14.84 -20.01 -18.29
C ALA A 82 13.32 -20.13 -18.43
N TYR A 83 12.56 -19.13 -18.07
CA TYR A 83 11.08 -19.11 -18.24
C TYR A 83 10.57 -17.68 -18.16
N GLU A 84 9.74 -17.28 -19.12
CA GLU A 84 8.78 -16.21 -18.93
C GLU A 84 7.76 -16.74 -17.89
N GLN A 85 7.99 -16.44 -16.63
CA GLN A 85 6.90 -16.46 -15.68
C GLN A 85 5.98 -15.32 -16.09
N GLU A 86 4.88 -15.67 -16.74
CA GLU A 86 3.75 -14.76 -16.80
C GLU A 86 3.46 -14.35 -15.35
N VAL A 87 3.83 -13.12 -15.01
CA VAL A 87 3.28 -12.47 -13.83
C VAL A 87 1.79 -12.40 -14.13
N GLN A 88 1.03 -13.34 -13.59
CA GLN A 88 -0.41 -13.25 -13.62
C GLN A 88 -0.78 -12.08 -12.72
N GLU A 89 -0.71 -10.88 -13.31
CA GLU A 89 -1.41 -9.75 -12.73
C GLU A 89 -2.87 -10.14 -12.67
N GLN A 90 -3.40 -10.30 -11.46
CA GLN A 90 -4.82 -10.53 -11.33
C GLN A 90 -5.56 -9.31 -11.87
N PRO A 91 -6.53 -9.51 -12.77
CA PRO A 91 -7.27 -8.38 -13.32
C PRO A 91 -7.87 -7.55 -12.20
N LEU A 92 -7.78 -6.24 -12.31
CA LEU A 92 -8.44 -5.30 -11.41
C LEU A 92 -9.91 -5.66 -11.18
N GLU A 93 -10.56 -6.24 -12.18
CA GLU A 93 -11.95 -6.67 -12.13
C GLU A 93 -12.27 -7.68 -11.04
N ASN A 94 -11.30 -8.51 -10.65
CA ASN A 94 -11.50 -9.51 -9.60
C ASN A 94 -11.38 -8.94 -8.19
N ILE A 95 -10.76 -7.77 -8.04
CA ILE A 95 -10.44 -7.16 -6.73
C ILE A 95 -11.30 -5.92 -6.49
N ILE A 96 -11.56 -5.14 -7.52
CA ILE A 96 -12.29 -3.87 -7.44
C ILE A 96 -13.60 -4.01 -8.21
N ARG A 97 -14.72 -3.87 -7.48
CA ARG A 97 -16.05 -4.16 -8.02
C ARG A 97 -16.67 -3.04 -8.84
N THR A 98 -16.30 -1.76 -8.59
CA THR A 98 -16.94 -0.64 -9.25
C THR A 98 -16.08 -0.08 -10.37
N GLU A 99 -16.71 0.36 -11.47
CA GLU A 99 -16.03 0.99 -12.60
C GLU A 99 -15.33 2.31 -12.21
N LYS A 100 -15.94 3.06 -11.31
CA LYS A 100 -15.36 4.30 -10.79
C LYS A 100 -14.05 4.04 -10.06
N MET A 101 -14.00 3.01 -9.24
CA MET A 101 -12.79 2.64 -8.48
C MET A 101 -11.71 2.12 -9.42
N LYS A 102 -12.06 1.32 -10.43
CA LYS A 102 -11.12 0.87 -11.45
C LYS A 102 -10.48 2.03 -12.20
N LEU A 103 -11.29 3.01 -12.59
CA LEU A 103 -10.82 4.22 -13.27
C LEU A 103 -9.87 5.02 -12.36
N LEU A 104 -10.23 5.18 -11.09
CA LEU A 104 -9.39 5.89 -10.12
C LEU A 104 -8.02 5.21 -9.96
N TYR A 105 -7.99 3.89 -9.82
CA TYR A 105 -6.73 3.14 -9.70
C TYR A 105 -5.87 3.25 -10.96
N ARG A 106 -6.46 3.23 -12.15
CA ARG A 106 -5.73 3.44 -13.40
C ARG A 106 -5.09 4.83 -13.46
N MET A 107 -5.83 5.85 -13.04
CA MET A 107 -5.29 7.22 -12.98
C MET A 107 -4.15 7.33 -11.97
N ILE A 108 -4.31 6.75 -10.80
CA ILE A 108 -3.28 6.73 -9.75
C ILE A 108 -2.03 5.99 -10.25
N ASP A 109 -2.19 4.87 -10.91
CA ASP A 109 -1.08 4.10 -11.47
C ASP A 109 -0.27 4.89 -12.52
N GLY A 110 -0.90 5.82 -13.21
CA GLY A 110 -0.25 6.70 -14.17
C GLY A 110 0.56 7.85 -13.55
N LEU A 111 0.51 8.03 -12.24
CA LEU A 111 1.26 9.09 -11.54
C LEU A 111 2.71 8.67 -11.27
N PRO A 112 3.66 9.63 -11.22
CA PRO A 112 5.00 9.35 -10.70
C PRO A 112 4.95 8.78 -9.29
N GLY A 113 5.94 7.95 -8.92
CA GLY A 113 5.92 7.15 -7.70
C GLY A 113 5.55 7.89 -6.42
N LEU A 114 6.19 9.02 -6.13
CA LEU A 114 5.91 9.78 -4.91
C LEU A 114 4.51 10.41 -4.93
N GLN A 115 4.06 10.92 -6.08
CA GLN A 115 2.71 11.46 -6.23
C GLN A 115 1.65 10.39 -6.03
N ARG A 116 1.88 9.20 -6.59
CA ARG A 116 1.00 8.05 -6.43
C ARG A 116 0.90 7.62 -4.96
N ASP A 117 2.03 7.47 -4.29
CA ASP A 117 2.07 7.06 -2.89
C ASP A 117 1.37 8.06 -1.97
N VAL A 118 1.56 9.34 -2.19
CA VAL A 118 0.94 10.39 -1.38
C VAL A 118 -0.57 10.42 -1.56
N VAL A 119 -1.06 10.33 -2.80
CA VAL A 119 -2.52 10.26 -3.08
C VAL A 119 -3.13 9.02 -2.43
N GLN A 120 -2.48 7.89 -2.58
CA GLN A 120 -2.99 6.64 -2.00
C GLN A 120 -3.09 6.73 -0.48
N LEU A 121 -2.04 7.18 0.18
CA LEU A 121 -2.02 7.25 1.64
C LEU A 121 -2.92 8.36 2.19
N ARG A 122 -3.07 9.46 1.49
CA ARG A 122 -3.91 10.58 1.93
C ARG A 122 -5.37 10.43 1.53
N ASP A 123 -5.63 10.31 0.23
CA ASP A 123 -7.00 10.36 -0.30
C ASP A 123 -7.74 9.03 -0.18
N MET A 124 -7.03 7.91 -0.22
CA MET A 124 -7.63 6.59 -0.08
C MET A 124 -7.59 6.06 1.35
N GLU A 125 -6.50 6.27 2.08
CA GLU A 125 -6.33 5.72 3.42
C GLU A 125 -6.51 6.75 4.54
N GLY A 126 -6.55 8.02 4.23
CA GLY A 126 -6.85 9.08 5.19
C GLY A 126 -5.76 9.39 6.20
N LEU A 127 -4.50 9.06 5.92
CA LEU A 127 -3.39 9.37 6.82
C LEU A 127 -3.15 10.88 6.92
N SER A 128 -2.67 11.33 8.07
CA SER A 128 -2.20 12.70 8.24
C SER A 128 -0.94 12.97 7.42
N TYR A 129 -0.67 14.22 7.11
CA TYR A 129 0.57 14.61 6.42
C TYR A 129 1.81 14.17 7.20
N ARG A 130 1.75 14.29 8.51
CA ARG A 130 2.83 13.85 9.41
C ARG A 130 3.11 12.35 9.28
N ASP A 131 2.06 11.53 9.30
CA ASP A 131 2.20 10.08 9.20
C ASP A 131 2.68 9.66 7.81
N ILE A 132 2.19 10.32 6.75
CA ILE A 132 2.66 10.08 5.39
C ILE A 132 4.16 10.43 5.27
N ALA A 133 4.57 11.57 5.81
CA ALA A 133 5.95 11.99 5.78
C ALA A 133 6.86 10.97 6.46
N LYS A 134 6.45 10.43 7.60
CA LYS A 134 7.18 9.37 8.30
C LYS A 134 7.24 8.09 7.49
N THR A 135 6.11 7.66 6.94
CA THR A 135 6.01 6.42 6.15
C THR A 135 6.89 6.47 4.92
N LEU A 136 6.88 7.59 4.21
CA LEU A 136 7.62 7.75 2.95
C LEU A 136 9.03 8.30 3.14
N GLN A 137 9.40 8.66 4.36
CA GLN A 137 10.71 9.27 4.69
C GLN A 137 10.97 10.55 3.89
N VAL A 138 9.97 11.41 3.85
CA VAL A 138 10.02 12.72 3.21
C VAL A 138 9.54 13.79 4.19
N THR A 139 9.64 15.06 3.82
CA THR A 139 9.12 16.16 4.62
C THR A 139 7.61 16.33 4.43
N GLU A 140 6.92 16.91 5.41
CA GLU A 140 5.49 17.24 5.27
C GLU A 140 5.24 18.19 4.09
N GLU A 141 6.16 19.10 3.84
CA GLU A 141 6.09 20.04 2.71
C GLU A 141 6.13 19.28 1.37
N GLN A 142 7.01 18.29 1.24
CA GLN A 142 7.06 17.42 0.07
C GLN A 142 5.76 16.63 -0.11
N VAL A 143 5.14 16.18 0.98
CA VAL A 143 3.84 15.52 0.94
C VAL A 143 2.79 16.46 0.35
N LYS A 144 2.70 17.68 0.85
CA LYS A 144 1.73 18.69 0.39
C LYS A 144 1.93 19.04 -1.08
N VAL A 145 3.16 19.29 -1.50
CA VAL A 145 3.49 19.65 -2.87
C VAL A 145 3.15 18.51 -3.84
N ASN A 146 3.51 17.28 -3.49
CA ASN A 146 3.24 16.12 -4.34
C ASN A 146 1.74 15.79 -4.40
N LEU A 147 1.03 15.98 -3.31
CA LEU A 147 -0.43 15.82 -3.28
C LEU A 147 -1.12 16.84 -4.21
N PHE A 148 -0.69 18.09 -4.16
CA PHE A 148 -1.20 19.14 -5.05
C PHE A 148 -0.96 18.81 -6.52
N ARG A 149 0.27 18.41 -6.86
CA ARG A 149 0.64 18.02 -8.23
C ARG A 149 -0.15 16.81 -8.72
N ALA A 150 -0.31 15.81 -7.86
CA ALA A 150 -1.06 14.61 -8.18
C ALA A 150 -2.53 14.90 -8.46
N ARG A 151 -3.17 15.67 -7.59
CA ARG A 151 -4.58 16.07 -7.73
C ARG A 151 -4.79 16.90 -8.99
N LYS A 152 -3.87 17.78 -9.31
CA LYS A 152 -3.92 18.58 -10.53
C LYS A 152 -3.88 17.70 -11.79
N LYS A 153 -2.99 16.71 -11.83
CA LYS A 153 -2.93 15.77 -12.96
C LYS A 153 -4.21 14.94 -13.08
N ILE A 154 -4.71 14.41 -11.98
CA ILE A 154 -5.96 13.62 -11.97
C ILE A 154 -7.12 14.49 -12.50
N LYS A 155 -7.19 15.74 -12.07
CA LYS A 155 -8.22 16.68 -12.54
C LYS A 155 -8.16 16.89 -14.05
N THR A 156 -6.96 17.00 -14.64
CA THR A 156 -6.82 17.15 -16.09
C THR A 156 -7.28 15.92 -16.87
N TRP A 157 -7.15 14.73 -16.29
CA TRP A 157 -7.58 13.48 -16.94
C TRP A 157 -9.10 13.27 -16.89
N ILE A 158 -9.77 13.85 -15.90
CA ILE A 158 -11.23 13.76 -15.73
C ILE A 158 -11.97 14.77 -16.63
N LEU A 159 -11.36 15.91 -16.90
CA LEU A 159 -11.92 16.99 -17.72
C LEU A 159 -11.70 16.70 -19.25
#